data_303c91dee50cc66a0dcc04ed81b58b0f
#
_entry.id   303c91dee50cc66a0dcc04ed81b58b0f
#
_cell.length_a   1.000
_cell.length_b   1.000
_cell.length_c   1.000
_cell.angle_alpha   90.00
_cell.angle_beta   90.00
_cell.angle_gamma   90.00
#
_symmetry.space_group_name_H-M   'P 1'
#
loop_
_entity.id
_entity.type
_entity.pdbx_description
1 polymer ?
#
loop_
_entity_poly.entity_id
_entity_poly.type
_entity_poly.pdbx_seq_one_letter_code
_entity_poly.pdbx_strand_id
1 'polypeptide(L)'
;MPLTREHHPMDMSVMKKPLTSTSTRPNQSLRDHVELAMRNYFAHLDGERASEVYEMVLAEVETPLLEVVLEYTRGNQTRASEILGLNRGTLRKKLKQHGLMN
;
A
#
# COMPACT_ATOMS: atom_id res chain seq x y z
N MET A 1 -19.72 18.04 11.45
CA MET A 1 -19.67 17.76 10.93
C MET A 1 -19.54 17.49 10.40
N PRO A 2 -19.45 17.35 10.48
CA PRO A 2 -19.11 16.88 9.84
C PRO A 2 -18.96 16.51 9.27
N LEU A 3 -18.47 16.41 9.50
CA LEU A 3 -18.26 15.91 8.93
C LEU A 3 -18.17 15.47 8.22
N THR A 4 -17.91 15.43 8.30
CA THR A 4 -17.79 14.89 7.58
C THR A 4 -17.66 14.34 7.04
N ARG A 5 -17.52 14.28 7.38
CA ARG A 5 -17.41 13.65 6.78
C ARG A 5 -17.67 12.95 6.43
N GLU A 6 -17.60 12.91 6.67
CA GLU A 6 -17.84 12.20 6.22
C GLU A 6 -18.09 11.70 5.64
N HIS A 7 -18.03 12.01 5.78
CA HIS A 7 -18.25 11.52 5.10
C HIS A 7 -18.04 11.00 4.49
N HIS A 8 -17.76 10.94 4.42
CA HIS A 8 -17.64 10.28 3.72
C HIS A 8 -17.36 9.53 3.28
N PRO A 9 -17.08 9.58 3.55
CA PRO A 9 -16.53 8.74 2.81
C PRO A 9 -16.82 7.42 2.67
N MET A 10 -17.10 6.74 3.23
CA MET A 10 -17.45 5.55 2.99
C MET A 10 -17.94 5.24 1.68
N ASP A 11 -18.36 6.12 1.09
CA ASP A 11 -18.78 5.93 -0.24
C ASP A 11 -17.72 5.45 -1.12
N MET A 12 -16.52 5.88 -0.85
CA MET A 12 -15.40 5.41 -1.62
C MET A 12 -15.23 3.92 -1.50
N SER A 13 -15.45 3.38 -0.33
CA SER A 13 -15.28 1.95 -0.20
C SER A 13 -16.38 1.18 -0.90
N VAL A 14 -17.53 1.78 -1.08
CA VAL A 14 -18.59 1.12 -1.82
C VAL A 14 -18.22 1.04 -3.29
N MET A 15 -17.58 2.06 -3.82
CA MET A 15 -17.29 2.11 -5.23
C MET A 15 -16.04 1.37 -5.64
N LYS A 16 -15.18 1.05 -4.71
CA LYS A 16 -13.93 0.39 -5.02
C LYS A 16 -13.97 -1.05 -4.60
N LYS A 17 -13.35 -1.89 -5.37
CA LYS A 17 -13.25 -3.29 -5.01
C LYS A 17 -12.32 -3.46 -3.82
N PRO A 18 -12.62 -4.40 -2.94
CA PRO A 18 -11.74 -4.63 -1.81
C PRO A 18 -10.40 -5.20 -2.25
N LEU A 19 -9.38 -4.91 -1.47
CA LEU A 19 -8.06 -5.45 -1.72
C LEU A 19 -7.98 -6.80 -1.03
N THR A 20 -8.26 -7.84 -1.77
CA THR A 20 -8.20 -9.19 -1.23
C THR A 20 -7.09 -9.95 -1.92
N SER A 21 -6.49 -10.86 -1.20
CA SER A 21 -5.59 -11.79 -1.83
C SER A 21 -6.42 -12.92 -2.41
N THR A 22 -5.76 -13.83 -3.07
CA THR A 22 -6.47 -14.81 -3.82
C THR A 22 -7.27 -15.73 -2.95
N SER A 23 -8.07 -16.28 -3.45
CA SER A 23 -9.18 -17.13 -3.31
C SER A 23 -9.22 -18.19 -2.27
N THR A 24 -8.16 -18.62 -1.67
CA THR A 24 -8.23 -19.72 -0.70
C THR A 24 -8.94 -19.31 0.57
N ARG A 25 -8.96 -18.01 0.86
CA ARG A 25 -9.67 -17.52 2.04
C ARG A 25 -10.40 -16.26 1.64
N PRO A 26 -11.64 -16.40 1.27
CA PRO A 26 -12.38 -15.29 0.66
C PRO A 26 -12.51 -14.04 1.52
N ASN A 27 -12.34 -14.16 2.82
CA ASN A 27 -12.48 -12.98 3.67
C ASN A 27 -11.18 -12.28 4.03
N GLN A 28 -10.07 -12.76 3.50
CA GLN A 28 -8.81 -12.12 3.82
C GLN A 28 -8.54 -10.93 2.91
N SER A 29 -8.15 -9.83 3.51
CA SER A 29 -7.85 -8.61 2.78
C SER A 29 -6.41 -8.23 3.04
N LEU A 30 -5.93 -7.21 2.34
CA LEU A 30 -4.62 -6.64 2.63
C LEU A 30 -4.52 -6.24 4.09
N ARG A 31 -5.58 -5.62 4.61
CA ARG A 31 -5.60 -5.21 6.01
C ARG A 31 -5.35 -6.39 6.94
N ASP A 32 -6.00 -7.52 6.66
CA ASP A 32 -5.84 -8.71 7.48
C ASP A 32 -4.42 -9.24 7.43
N HIS A 33 -3.81 -9.22 6.25
CA HIS A 33 -2.45 -9.68 6.09
C HIS A 33 -1.46 -8.76 6.82
N VAL A 34 -1.68 -7.46 6.76
CA VAL A 34 -0.81 -6.53 7.48
C VAL A 34 -0.94 -6.73 8.97
N GLU A 35 -2.16 -6.91 9.45
CA GLU A 35 -2.37 -7.14 10.87
C GLU A 35 -1.63 -8.39 11.34
N LEU A 36 -1.78 -9.48 10.61
CA LEU A 36 -1.10 -10.71 10.98
C LEU A 36 0.41 -10.57 10.94
N ALA A 37 0.91 -9.93 9.89
CA ALA A 37 2.35 -9.71 9.76
C ALA A 37 2.90 -8.89 10.94
N MET A 38 2.14 -7.88 11.36
CA MET A 38 2.59 -7.04 12.46
C MET A 38 2.57 -7.79 13.79
N ARG A 39 1.55 -8.60 14.03
CA ARG A 39 1.51 -9.40 15.25
C ARG A 39 2.68 -10.37 15.30
N ASN A 40 2.99 -11.00 14.16
CA ASN A 40 4.12 -11.90 14.09
C ASN A 40 5.44 -11.19 14.31
N TYR A 41 5.57 -9.99 13.73
CA TYR A 41 6.79 -9.22 13.89
C TYR A 41 7.07 -8.94 15.37
N PHE A 42 6.06 -8.44 16.09
CA PHE A 42 6.26 -8.12 17.50
C PHE A 42 6.45 -9.37 18.35
N ALA A 43 5.82 -10.48 17.97
CA ALA A 43 5.96 -11.72 18.72
C ALA A 43 7.36 -12.31 18.60
N HIS A 44 8.09 -11.97 17.54
CA HIS A 44 9.40 -12.57 17.28
C HIS A 44 10.56 -11.60 17.44
N LEU A 45 10.37 -10.52 18.18
CA LEU A 45 11.46 -9.57 18.40
C LEU A 45 12.57 -10.11 19.28
N ASP A 46 12.21 -11.04 20.15
CA ASP A 46 13.22 -11.69 21.02
C ASP A 46 14.08 -10.69 21.79
N GLY A 47 13.45 -9.68 22.36
CA GLY A 47 14.15 -8.69 23.16
C GLY A 47 14.78 -7.55 22.38
N GLU A 48 14.74 -7.59 21.06
CA GLU A 48 15.26 -6.49 20.25
C GLU A 48 14.30 -5.32 20.28
N ARG A 49 14.86 -4.13 20.10
CA ARG A 49 14.03 -2.93 20.05
C ARG A 49 13.34 -2.81 18.71
N ALA A 50 12.04 -2.58 18.76
CA ALA A 50 11.35 -2.21 17.55
C ALA A 50 11.65 -0.74 17.25
N SER A 51 11.98 -0.42 16.01
CA SER A 51 12.19 0.97 15.60
C SER A 51 11.88 1.12 14.13
N GLU A 52 11.47 2.31 13.75
CA GLU A 52 11.20 2.66 12.35
C GLU A 52 10.21 1.71 11.68
N VAL A 53 9.26 1.24 12.48
CA VAL A 53 8.29 0.25 12.00
C VAL A 53 7.43 0.82 10.88
N TYR A 54 7.05 2.08 11.00
CA TYR A 54 6.20 2.70 10.00
C TYR A 54 6.87 2.67 8.62
N GLU A 55 8.13 3.07 8.55
CA GLU A 55 8.84 3.09 7.28
C GLU A 55 9.09 1.70 6.74
N MET A 56 9.36 0.75 7.63
CA MET A 56 9.56 -0.62 7.25
C MET A 56 8.31 -1.18 6.58
N VAL A 57 7.15 -0.95 7.18
CA VAL A 57 5.89 -1.47 6.64
C VAL A 57 5.55 -0.76 5.33
N LEU A 58 5.74 0.56 5.29
CA LEU A 58 5.47 1.29 4.05
C LEU A 58 6.32 0.78 2.90
N ALA A 59 7.59 0.51 3.14
CA ALA A 59 8.46 0.02 2.09
C ALA A 59 7.98 -1.34 1.57
N GLU A 60 7.55 -2.21 2.48
CA GLU A 60 7.06 -3.52 2.09
C GLU A 60 5.81 -3.43 1.21
N VAL A 61 4.95 -2.48 1.49
CA VAL A 61 3.72 -2.31 0.73
C VAL A 61 3.98 -1.54 -0.55
N GLU A 62 4.84 -0.52 -0.51
CA GLU A 62 5.05 0.33 -1.67
C GLU A 62 5.75 -0.38 -2.81
N THR A 63 6.69 -1.25 -2.52
CA THR A 63 7.42 -1.91 -3.59
C THR A 63 6.50 -2.68 -4.52
N PRO A 64 5.71 -3.64 -4.02
CA PRO A 64 4.81 -4.35 -4.93
C PRO A 64 3.72 -3.46 -5.52
N LEU A 65 3.25 -2.47 -4.76
CA LEU A 65 2.26 -1.54 -5.27
C LEU A 65 2.78 -0.82 -6.51
N LEU A 66 3.97 -0.26 -6.41
CA LEU A 66 4.55 0.48 -7.52
C LEU A 66 4.87 -0.43 -8.69
N GLU A 67 5.38 -1.63 -8.41
CA GLU A 67 5.70 -2.58 -9.46
C GLU A 67 4.47 -2.96 -10.28
N VAL A 68 3.39 -3.28 -9.60
CA VAL A 68 2.19 -3.73 -10.28
C VAL A 68 1.55 -2.61 -11.08
N VAL A 69 1.55 -1.40 -10.52
CA VAL A 69 0.99 -0.27 -11.25
C VAL A 69 1.83 0.06 -12.49
N LEU A 70 3.15 -0.03 -12.38
CA LEU A 70 3.99 0.18 -13.55
C LEU A 70 3.76 -0.87 -14.61
N GLU A 71 3.59 -2.14 -14.20
CA GLU A 71 3.25 -3.19 -15.15
C GLU A 71 1.93 -2.89 -15.84
N TYR A 72 0.95 -2.52 -15.07
CA TYR A 72 -0.38 -2.25 -15.60
C TYR A 72 -0.36 -1.11 -16.61
N THR A 73 0.48 -0.11 -16.38
CA THR A 73 0.58 1.04 -17.26
C THR A 73 1.69 0.89 -18.29
N ARG A 74 2.35 -0.25 -18.31
CA ARG A 74 3.44 -0.54 -19.24
C ARG A 74 4.54 0.50 -19.17
N GLY A 75 4.87 0.89 -17.94
CA GLY A 75 5.94 1.84 -17.70
C GLY A 75 5.57 3.30 -17.90
N ASN A 76 4.30 3.57 -18.19
CA ASN A 76 3.87 4.96 -18.40
C ASN A 76 3.70 5.65 -17.05
N GLN A 77 4.68 6.46 -16.69
CA GLN A 77 4.71 7.09 -15.38
C GLN A 77 3.61 8.13 -15.19
N THR A 78 3.21 8.79 -16.25
CA THR A 78 2.10 9.73 -16.15
C THR A 78 0.82 9.03 -15.77
N ARG A 79 0.52 7.92 -16.45
CA ARG A 79 -0.67 7.15 -16.10
C ARG A 79 -0.54 6.55 -14.70
N ALA A 80 0.64 6.07 -14.37
CA ALA A 80 0.86 5.48 -13.05
C ALA A 80 0.59 6.51 -11.96
N SER A 81 1.07 7.75 -12.15
CA SER A 81 0.84 8.78 -11.14
C SER A 81 -0.64 9.09 -11.00
N GLU A 82 -1.38 9.09 -12.10
CA GLU A 82 -2.81 9.31 -12.06
C GLU A 82 -3.54 8.21 -11.30
N ILE A 83 -3.19 6.97 -11.60
CA ILE A 83 -3.82 5.82 -10.94
C ILE A 83 -3.53 5.84 -9.45
N LEU A 84 -2.29 6.17 -9.08
CA LEU A 84 -1.89 6.17 -7.68
C LEU A 84 -2.35 7.40 -6.92
N GLY A 85 -2.72 8.46 -7.63
CA GLY A 85 -3.08 9.71 -6.97
C GLY A 85 -1.87 10.46 -6.45
N LEU A 86 -0.71 10.28 -7.08
CA LEU A 86 0.52 10.97 -6.70
C LEU A 86 0.93 11.91 -7.81
N ASN A 87 1.62 12.99 -7.48
CA ASN A 87 2.18 13.78 -8.56
C ASN A 87 3.42 13.07 -9.11
N ARG A 88 3.83 13.47 -10.32
CA ARG A 88 4.91 12.75 -11.00
C ARG A 88 6.24 12.81 -10.28
N GLY A 89 6.53 13.96 -9.67
CA GLY A 89 7.78 14.08 -8.93
C GLY A 89 7.85 13.14 -7.74
N THR A 90 6.75 13.04 -7.02
CA THR A 90 6.67 12.12 -5.89
C THR A 90 6.81 10.68 -6.36
N LEU A 91 6.12 10.34 -7.45
CA LEU A 91 6.23 8.99 -7.99
C LEU A 91 7.65 8.66 -8.37
N ARG A 92 8.33 9.55 -9.11
CA ARG A 92 9.69 9.29 -9.54
C ARG A 92 10.63 9.09 -8.36
N LYS A 93 10.44 9.90 -7.32
CA LYS A 93 11.25 9.78 -6.12
C LYS A 93 11.06 8.40 -5.48
N LYS A 94 9.82 7.95 -5.40
CA LYS A 94 9.54 6.65 -4.82
C LYS A 94 10.08 5.52 -5.68
N LEU A 95 9.97 5.65 -7.00
CA LEU A 95 10.50 4.62 -7.89
C LEU A 95 12.01 4.48 -7.72
N LYS A 96 12.72 5.59 -7.60
CA LYS A 96 14.16 5.53 -7.36
C LYS A 96 14.46 4.92 -6.02
N GLN A 97 13.70 5.30 -5.00
CA GLN A 97 13.89 4.81 -3.65
C GLN A 97 13.74 3.29 -3.58
N HIS A 98 12.85 2.74 -4.38
CA HIS A 98 12.59 1.30 -4.39
C HIS A 98 13.36 0.56 -5.48
N GLY A 99 14.28 1.24 -6.16
CA GLY A 99 15.09 0.58 -7.19
C GLY A 99 14.32 0.22 -8.44
N LEU A 100 13.22 0.91 -8.71
CA LEU A 100 12.35 0.59 -9.84
C LEU A 100 12.59 1.49 -11.04
N MET A 101 13.53 2.41 -10.96
CA MET A 101 13.95 3.18 -12.12
C MET A 101 15.37 3.67 -11.90
N ASN A 102 16.06 3.88 -12.99
CA ASN A 102 17.44 4.35 -12.96
C ASN A 102 17.51 5.85 -12.89
#